data_b2936fdedd4c9d755ee1f49a29e42d60
#
_entry.id   b2936fdedd4c9d755ee1f49a29e42d60
#
_cell.length_a   1.000
_cell.length_b   1.000
_cell.length_c   1.000
_cell.angle_alpha   90.00
_cell.angle_beta   90.00
_cell.angle_gamma   90.00
#
_symmetry.space_group_name_H-M   'P 1'
#
loop_
_entity.id
_entity.type
_entity.pdbx_description
1 polymer ?
#
loop_
_entity_poly.entity_id
_entity_poly.type
_entity_poly.pdbx_seq_one_letter_code
_entity_poly.pdbx_strand_id
1 'polypeptide(L)'
;MPNASASASASPTTPSGLSLEEVTLMRGNTTVFQNLSLALTQARIGLIGDNGSGKSSLFRLISGLDQAQSGRVLLPEGPNAVGMMFQNSDEQIIFPTVEEELALSLHHLKLSRATAQAHVRAWLAERGLSAWAPRAIGSLSQGQRQQVCWLALQIASHRTLLLDEPFASLDLPHQTLLRRDMAQASPQIIVATHVLEPIRQFERVIWLDKGQVRADGFGADVCAAYEADVASRTA
;
A
#
# COMPACT_ATOMS: atom_id res chain seq x y z
N MET A 1 -48.87 -20.06 -29.24
CA MET A 1 -48.31 -19.12 -28.28
C MET A 1 -47.09 -19.76 -27.63
N PRO A 2 -45.85 -19.50 -28.07
CA PRO A 2 -44.68 -19.90 -27.29
C PRO A 2 -44.18 -18.70 -26.46
N ASN A 3 -43.95 -19.00 -25.20
CA ASN A 3 -43.48 -18.13 -24.15
C ASN A 3 -41.99 -17.83 -24.35
N ALA A 4 -41.65 -16.56 -24.54
CA ALA A 4 -40.25 -16.11 -24.59
C ALA A 4 -39.75 -15.84 -23.19
N SER A 5 -38.95 -16.74 -22.66
CA SER A 5 -38.17 -16.51 -21.43
C SER A 5 -37.00 -15.56 -21.71
N ALA A 6 -37.11 -14.34 -21.26
CA ALA A 6 -36.02 -13.37 -21.24
C ALA A 6 -34.99 -13.82 -20.20
N SER A 7 -33.83 -14.25 -20.67
CA SER A 7 -32.65 -14.41 -19.85
C SER A 7 -32.11 -13.03 -19.48
N ALA A 8 -32.32 -12.63 -18.21
CA ALA A 8 -31.68 -11.45 -17.66
C ALA A 8 -30.18 -11.72 -17.57
N SER A 9 -29.41 -11.11 -18.43
CA SER A 9 -27.94 -11.01 -18.28
C SER A 9 -27.65 -10.13 -17.07
N ALA A 10 -27.21 -10.76 -15.98
CA ALA A 10 -26.67 -10.03 -14.84
C ALA A 10 -25.42 -9.27 -15.31
N SER A 11 -25.52 -7.95 -15.36
CA SER A 11 -24.35 -7.09 -15.53
C SER A 11 -23.38 -7.37 -14.39
N PRO A 12 -22.08 -7.50 -14.65
CA PRO A 12 -21.11 -7.66 -13.56
C PRO A 12 -21.15 -6.41 -12.71
N THR A 13 -21.57 -6.55 -11.47
CA THR A 13 -21.44 -5.50 -10.45
C THR A 13 -19.96 -5.21 -10.30
N THR A 14 -19.50 -4.05 -10.76
CA THR A 14 -18.13 -3.58 -10.57
C THR A 14 -17.88 -3.56 -9.06
N PRO A 15 -16.91 -4.33 -8.53
CA PRO A 15 -16.62 -4.28 -7.10
C PRO A 15 -16.15 -2.87 -6.75
N SER A 16 -16.77 -2.24 -5.75
CA SER A 16 -16.45 -0.89 -5.30
C SER A 16 -15.12 -0.81 -4.54
N GLY A 17 -14.18 -1.72 -4.77
CA GLY A 17 -12.92 -1.85 -4.04
C GLY A 17 -11.81 -2.51 -4.87
N LEU A 18 -10.64 -2.60 -4.25
CA LEU A 18 -9.48 -3.30 -4.80
C LEU A 18 -9.70 -4.81 -4.78
N SER A 19 -9.52 -5.49 -5.91
CA SER A 19 -9.57 -6.95 -5.96
C SER A 19 -8.64 -7.55 -7.02
N LEU A 20 -8.25 -8.80 -6.79
CA LEU A 20 -7.54 -9.66 -7.73
C LEU A 20 -8.46 -10.82 -8.10
N GLU A 21 -8.50 -11.17 -9.38
CA GLU A 21 -9.30 -12.27 -9.90
C GLU A 21 -8.42 -13.22 -10.70
N GLU A 22 -8.25 -14.45 -10.19
CA GLU A 22 -7.49 -15.56 -10.80
C GLU A 22 -6.09 -15.15 -11.29
N VAL A 23 -5.42 -14.31 -10.54
CA VAL A 23 -4.14 -13.72 -10.94
C VAL A 23 -3.03 -14.77 -10.88
N THR A 24 -2.33 -14.93 -12.01
CA THR A 24 -1.07 -15.67 -12.10
C THR A 24 0.06 -14.69 -12.40
N LEU A 25 1.11 -14.72 -11.59
CA LEU A 25 2.32 -13.90 -11.74
C LEU A 25 3.55 -14.80 -11.75
N MET A 26 4.39 -14.61 -12.77
CA MET A 26 5.69 -15.26 -12.86
C MET A 26 6.81 -14.22 -12.84
N ARG A 27 7.97 -14.59 -12.26
CA ARG A 27 9.23 -13.85 -12.36
C ARG A 27 10.30 -14.78 -12.93
N GLY A 28 10.66 -14.54 -14.17
CA GLY A 28 11.46 -15.51 -14.93
C GLY A 28 10.74 -16.87 -14.97
N ASN A 29 11.39 -17.92 -14.49
CA ASN A 29 10.83 -19.28 -14.45
C ASN A 29 10.12 -19.60 -13.12
N THR A 30 10.01 -18.64 -12.20
CA THR A 30 9.40 -18.88 -10.88
C THR A 30 7.98 -18.35 -10.85
N THR A 31 7.02 -19.21 -10.53
CA THR A 31 5.64 -18.79 -10.25
C THR A 31 5.58 -18.14 -8.87
N VAL A 32 5.18 -16.86 -8.83
CA VAL A 32 4.97 -16.10 -7.59
C VAL A 32 3.55 -16.30 -7.09
N PHE A 33 2.57 -16.15 -7.98
CA PHE A 33 1.15 -16.42 -7.70
C PHE A 33 0.58 -17.34 -8.76
N GLN A 34 -0.31 -18.25 -8.36
CA GLN A 34 -1.05 -19.11 -9.25
C GLN A 34 -2.55 -19.03 -8.91
N ASN A 35 -3.34 -18.44 -9.81
CA ASN A 35 -4.79 -18.26 -9.67
C ASN A 35 -5.20 -17.58 -8.36
N LEU A 36 -4.42 -16.58 -7.90
CA LEU A 36 -4.70 -15.85 -6.68
C LEU A 36 -5.94 -14.96 -6.87
N SER A 37 -6.94 -15.15 -6.01
CA SER A 37 -8.12 -14.28 -5.94
C SER A 37 -8.25 -13.72 -4.54
N LEU A 38 -8.36 -12.38 -4.45
CA LEU A 38 -8.47 -11.63 -3.20
C LEU A 38 -9.38 -10.40 -3.41
N ALA A 39 -10.36 -10.22 -2.55
CA ALA A 39 -11.12 -8.97 -2.46
C ALA A 39 -10.61 -8.19 -1.24
N LEU A 40 -10.08 -7.00 -1.45
CA LEU A 40 -9.44 -6.17 -0.41
C LEU A 40 -10.32 -4.95 -0.15
N THR A 41 -11.31 -5.10 0.73
CA THR A 41 -12.37 -4.10 0.96
C THR A 41 -12.30 -3.40 2.32
N GLN A 42 -11.58 -3.95 3.29
CA GLN A 42 -11.44 -3.39 4.63
C GLN A 42 -10.57 -2.13 4.61
N ALA A 43 -10.85 -1.21 5.54
CA ALA A 43 -10.11 0.05 5.64
C ALA A 43 -8.65 -0.15 6.04
N ARG A 44 -8.37 -1.17 6.85
CA ARG A 44 -7.01 -1.51 7.32
C ARG A 44 -6.76 -3.00 7.12
N ILE A 45 -5.77 -3.31 6.27
CA ILE A 45 -5.38 -4.68 5.94
C ILE A 45 -3.90 -4.86 6.21
N GLY A 46 -3.55 -5.91 6.96
CA GLY A 46 -2.18 -6.38 7.12
C GLY A 46 -1.86 -7.50 6.13
N LEU A 47 -0.63 -7.55 5.64
CA LEU A 47 -0.11 -8.60 4.79
C LEU A 47 1.17 -9.13 5.43
N ILE A 48 1.16 -10.37 5.91
CA ILE A 48 2.29 -11.00 6.60
C ILE A 48 2.76 -12.26 5.88
N GLY A 49 3.91 -12.76 6.28
CA GLY A 49 4.54 -13.97 5.75
C GLY A 49 6.05 -13.83 5.65
N ASP A 50 6.73 -14.92 5.43
CA ASP A 50 8.19 -14.97 5.33
C ASP A 50 8.73 -14.15 4.15
N ASN A 51 10.04 -13.92 4.13
CA ASN A 51 10.70 -13.33 2.97
C ASN A 51 10.51 -14.23 1.74
N GLY A 52 10.16 -13.63 0.60
CA GLY A 52 9.84 -14.38 -0.62
C GLY A 52 8.42 -14.95 -0.67
N SER A 53 7.54 -14.72 0.31
CA SER A 53 6.14 -15.19 0.26
C SER A 53 5.28 -14.52 -0.80
N GLY A 54 5.74 -13.37 -1.38
CA GLY A 54 5.03 -12.65 -2.45
C GLY A 54 4.49 -11.28 -2.06
N LYS A 55 4.67 -10.80 -0.83
CA LYS A 55 4.09 -9.51 -0.35
C LYS A 55 4.44 -8.32 -1.25
N SER A 56 5.71 -8.05 -1.47
CA SER A 56 6.14 -6.95 -2.34
C SER A 56 5.75 -7.18 -3.82
N SER A 57 5.67 -8.44 -4.26
CA SER A 57 5.19 -8.78 -5.61
C SER A 57 3.71 -8.47 -5.77
N LEU A 58 2.89 -8.71 -4.73
CA LEU A 58 1.50 -8.33 -4.70
C LEU A 58 1.33 -6.80 -4.80
N PHE A 59 2.11 -6.04 -4.04
CA PHE A 59 2.07 -4.58 -4.08
C PHE A 59 2.49 -4.03 -5.45
N ARG A 60 3.56 -4.56 -6.04
CA ARG A 60 4.01 -4.16 -7.38
C ARG A 60 2.97 -4.46 -8.46
N LEU A 61 2.26 -5.58 -8.32
CA LEU A 61 1.17 -5.94 -9.21
C LEU A 61 -0.03 -4.98 -9.07
N ILE A 62 -0.45 -4.68 -7.84
CA ILE A 62 -1.55 -3.74 -7.56
C ILE A 62 -1.20 -2.32 -8.01
N SER A 63 0.05 -1.88 -7.83
CA SER A 63 0.51 -0.56 -8.27
C SER A 63 0.80 -0.45 -9.78
N GLY A 64 0.63 -1.55 -10.53
CA GLY A 64 0.89 -1.59 -11.97
C GLY A 64 2.36 -1.60 -12.37
N LEU A 65 3.29 -1.82 -11.41
CA LEU A 65 4.72 -1.95 -11.67
C LEU A 65 5.09 -3.33 -12.25
N ASP A 66 4.27 -4.34 -12.00
CA ASP A 66 4.35 -5.67 -12.61
C ASP A 66 3.03 -5.98 -13.32
N GLN A 67 3.06 -6.87 -14.31
CA GLN A 67 1.88 -7.32 -15.06
C GLN A 67 1.64 -8.80 -14.81
N ALA A 68 0.38 -9.17 -14.57
CA ALA A 68 -0.04 -10.56 -14.48
C ALA A 68 0.03 -11.25 -15.85
N GLN A 69 0.40 -12.53 -15.87
CA GLN A 69 0.32 -13.37 -17.07
C GLN A 69 -1.13 -13.76 -17.38
N SER A 70 -1.96 -13.92 -16.34
CA SER A 70 -3.40 -14.16 -16.47
C SER A 70 -4.15 -13.60 -15.27
N GLY A 71 -5.47 -13.48 -15.40
CA GLY A 71 -6.33 -12.88 -14.38
C GLY A 71 -6.39 -11.36 -14.49
N ARG A 72 -6.96 -10.71 -13.48
CA ARG A 72 -7.18 -9.25 -13.46
C ARG A 72 -6.94 -8.66 -12.10
N VAL A 73 -6.41 -7.44 -12.08
CA VAL A 73 -6.40 -6.56 -10.90
C VAL A 73 -7.43 -5.46 -11.15
N LEU A 74 -8.42 -5.37 -10.30
CA LEU A 74 -9.46 -4.35 -10.34
C LEU A 74 -9.14 -3.31 -9.28
N LEU A 75 -9.01 -2.05 -9.69
CA LEU A 75 -8.68 -0.93 -8.81
C LEU A 75 -9.92 -0.07 -8.57
N PRO A 76 -9.97 0.69 -7.46
CA PRO A 76 -10.98 1.72 -7.26
C PRO A 76 -10.98 2.71 -8.43
N GLU A 77 -12.15 3.16 -8.86
CA GLU A 77 -12.27 4.11 -9.96
C GLU A 77 -11.64 5.48 -9.61
N GLY A 78 -11.10 6.14 -10.64
CA GLY A 78 -10.65 7.53 -10.58
C GLY A 78 -9.13 7.70 -10.62
N PRO A 79 -8.67 8.95 -10.78
CA PRO A 79 -7.25 9.28 -10.73
C PRO A 79 -6.69 8.96 -9.34
N ASN A 80 -5.40 8.62 -9.30
CA ASN A 80 -4.72 8.29 -8.02
C ASN A 80 -5.38 7.16 -7.24
N ALA A 81 -5.82 6.10 -7.92
CA ALA A 81 -6.45 4.95 -7.28
C ALA A 81 -5.55 4.35 -6.19
N VAL A 82 -4.26 4.20 -6.46
CA VAL A 82 -3.29 3.54 -5.58
C VAL A 82 -2.01 4.36 -5.48
N GLY A 83 -1.52 4.54 -4.25
CA GLY A 83 -0.18 5.04 -3.95
C GLY A 83 0.63 3.98 -3.23
N MET A 84 1.95 3.92 -3.48
CA MET A 84 2.83 2.94 -2.86
C MET A 84 3.99 3.64 -2.15
N MET A 85 4.30 3.19 -0.94
CA MET A 85 5.53 3.51 -0.23
C MET A 85 6.43 2.28 -0.26
N PHE A 86 7.65 2.44 -0.79
CA PHE A 86 8.63 1.37 -0.86
C PHE A 86 9.33 1.17 0.49
N GLN A 87 9.85 -0.03 0.70
CA GLN A 87 10.64 -0.38 1.88
C GLN A 87 11.83 0.57 2.08
N ASN A 88 12.49 0.93 0.99
CA ASN A 88 13.63 1.85 0.99
C ASN A 88 13.21 3.22 0.43
N SER A 89 13.17 4.25 1.28
CA SER A 89 12.83 5.62 0.88
C SER A 89 13.81 6.20 -0.16
N ASP A 90 15.07 5.75 -0.20
CA ASP A 90 16.06 6.23 -1.15
C ASP A 90 15.79 5.75 -2.58
N GLU A 91 15.01 4.68 -2.76
CA GLU A 91 14.55 4.22 -4.07
C GLU A 91 13.31 4.98 -4.57
N GLN A 92 12.63 5.69 -3.68
CA GLN A 92 11.39 6.41 -3.98
C GLN A 92 11.63 7.91 -4.21
N ILE A 93 12.52 8.53 -3.42
CA ILE A 93 12.77 9.96 -3.46
C ILE A 93 13.70 10.31 -4.64
N ILE A 94 13.25 11.25 -5.47
CA ILE A 94 13.92 11.63 -6.73
C ILE A 94 14.48 13.06 -6.66
N PHE A 95 13.77 13.98 -5.98
CA PHE A 95 14.12 15.40 -5.99
C PHE A 95 14.99 15.80 -4.80
N PRO A 96 15.80 16.85 -4.94
CA PRO A 96 16.78 17.24 -3.92
C PRO A 96 16.17 17.93 -2.69
N THR A 97 14.96 18.49 -2.78
CA THR A 97 14.29 19.16 -1.68
C THR A 97 12.91 18.55 -1.38
N VAL A 98 12.46 18.70 -0.13
CA VAL A 98 11.14 18.21 0.30
C VAL A 98 10.02 18.84 -0.53
N GLU A 99 10.08 20.13 -0.80
CA GLU A 99 9.06 20.83 -1.60
C GLU A 99 8.97 20.26 -3.01
N GLU A 100 10.09 20.02 -3.66
CA GLU A 100 10.12 19.49 -5.03
C GLU A 100 9.62 18.05 -5.07
N GLU A 101 10.00 17.23 -4.09
CA GLU A 101 9.55 15.84 -3.97
C GLU A 101 8.02 15.77 -3.77
N LEU A 102 7.47 16.56 -2.85
CA LEU A 102 6.03 16.60 -2.64
C LEU A 102 5.27 17.18 -3.85
N ALA A 103 5.87 18.15 -4.57
CA ALA A 103 5.27 18.72 -5.78
C ALA A 103 5.15 17.68 -6.90
N LEU A 104 6.06 16.70 -6.99
CA LEU A 104 5.96 15.60 -7.93
C LEU A 104 4.66 14.81 -7.74
N SER A 105 4.24 14.59 -6.50
CA SER A 105 3.01 13.87 -6.17
C SER A 105 1.73 14.58 -6.67
N LEU A 106 1.82 15.83 -7.06
CA LEU A 106 0.72 16.63 -7.63
C LEU A 106 0.71 16.65 -9.17
N HIS A 107 1.59 15.87 -9.85
CA HIS A 107 1.70 15.87 -11.31
C HIS A 107 0.37 15.59 -12.03
N HIS A 108 -0.49 14.78 -11.43
CA HIS A 108 -1.82 14.45 -11.96
C HIS A 108 -2.76 15.66 -12.07
N LEU A 109 -2.51 16.72 -11.29
CA LEU A 109 -3.28 17.98 -11.35
C LEU A 109 -2.83 18.88 -12.51
N LYS A 110 -1.76 18.51 -13.23
CA LYS A 110 -1.20 19.27 -14.37
C LYS A 110 -0.91 20.74 -14.03
N LEU A 111 -0.53 21.03 -12.80
CA LEU A 111 -0.16 22.36 -12.33
C LEU A 111 1.20 22.80 -12.89
N SER A 112 1.40 24.12 -13.01
CA SER A 112 2.76 24.64 -13.23
C SER A 112 3.65 24.31 -12.01
N ARG A 113 4.98 24.23 -12.22
CA ARG A 113 5.95 23.98 -11.13
C ARG A 113 5.75 24.98 -9.98
N ALA A 114 5.64 26.27 -10.28
CA ALA A 114 5.45 27.32 -9.28
C ALA A 114 4.14 27.14 -8.49
N THR A 115 3.05 26.77 -9.17
CA THR A 115 1.76 26.54 -8.54
C THR A 115 1.79 25.28 -7.66
N ALA A 116 2.39 24.19 -8.12
CA ALA A 116 2.54 22.97 -7.34
C ALA A 116 3.37 23.22 -6.07
N GLN A 117 4.50 23.92 -6.17
CA GLN A 117 5.32 24.29 -5.02
C GLN A 117 4.57 25.22 -4.04
N ALA A 118 3.81 26.21 -4.54
CA ALA A 118 2.98 27.05 -3.68
C ALA A 118 1.91 26.21 -2.92
N HIS A 119 1.29 25.25 -3.61
CA HIS A 119 0.35 24.31 -2.99
C HIS A 119 1.02 23.49 -1.88
N VAL A 120 2.20 22.93 -2.15
CA VAL A 120 2.97 22.17 -1.15
C VAL A 120 3.28 23.01 0.08
N ARG A 121 3.75 24.27 -0.10
CA ARG A 121 4.05 25.16 1.03
C ARG A 121 2.81 25.45 1.88
N ALA A 122 1.68 25.74 1.25
CA ALA A 122 0.42 25.96 1.96
C ALA A 122 -0.02 24.70 2.73
N TRP A 123 0.02 23.54 2.07
CA TRP A 123 -0.35 22.26 2.66
C TRP A 123 0.54 21.86 3.86
N LEU A 124 1.86 22.11 3.77
CA LEU A 124 2.80 21.91 4.89
C LEU A 124 2.55 22.91 6.03
N ALA A 125 2.21 24.16 5.72
CA ALA A 125 1.92 25.19 6.72
C ALA A 125 0.69 24.83 7.56
N GLU A 126 -0.38 24.34 6.96
CA GLU A 126 -1.58 23.86 7.64
C GLU A 126 -1.27 22.72 8.65
N ARG A 127 -0.16 21.99 8.47
CA ARG A 127 0.30 20.89 9.32
C ARG A 127 1.41 21.27 10.29
N GLY A 128 1.77 22.57 10.35
CA GLY A 128 2.87 23.04 11.19
C GLY A 128 4.26 22.62 10.70
N LEU A 129 4.38 22.22 9.42
CA LEU A 129 5.59 21.69 8.81
C LEU A 129 6.24 22.68 7.82
N SER A 130 5.95 23.98 7.90
CA SER A 130 6.48 24.99 6.97
C SER A 130 8.00 24.95 6.83
N ALA A 131 8.73 24.67 7.91
CA ALA A 131 10.19 24.59 7.93
C ALA A 131 10.73 23.39 7.11
N TRP A 132 9.89 22.45 6.72
CA TRP A 132 10.30 21.26 5.95
C TRP A 132 10.47 21.58 4.46
N ALA A 133 9.65 22.49 3.91
CA ALA A 133 9.63 22.77 2.48
C ALA A 133 11.03 22.99 1.86
N PRO A 134 11.89 23.88 2.39
CA PRO A 134 13.21 24.17 1.80
C PRO A 134 14.29 23.15 2.16
N ARG A 135 14.00 22.15 3.01
CA ARG A 135 15.04 21.21 3.49
C ARG A 135 15.56 20.34 2.34
N ALA A 136 16.87 20.21 2.27
CA ALA A 136 17.51 19.27 1.37
C ALA A 136 17.26 17.82 1.87
N ILE A 137 16.85 16.93 0.98
CA ILE A 137 16.59 15.50 1.29
C ILE A 137 17.86 14.84 1.89
N GLY A 138 19.03 15.16 1.33
CA GLY A 138 20.30 14.62 1.83
C GLY A 138 20.64 15.01 3.28
N SER A 139 19.99 16.05 3.85
CA SER A 139 20.16 16.46 5.24
C SER A 139 19.21 15.74 6.20
N LEU A 140 18.29 14.93 5.71
CA LEU A 140 17.27 14.24 6.50
C LEU A 140 17.81 12.90 7.02
N SER A 141 17.42 12.54 8.26
CA SER A 141 17.58 11.17 8.74
C SER A 141 16.71 10.21 7.94
N GLN A 142 16.98 8.89 8.03
CA GLN A 142 16.18 7.88 7.35
C GLN A 142 14.70 7.95 7.75
N GLY A 143 14.39 8.10 9.04
CA GLY A 143 13.01 8.28 9.52
C GLY A 143 12.35 9.54 8.95
N GLN A 144 13.10 10.64 8.82
CA GLN A 144 12.59 11.87 8.20
C GLN A 144 12.35 11.69 6.69
N ARG A 145 13.21 10.97 5.96
CA ARG A 145 12.97 10.63 4.54
C ARG A 145 11.71 9.78 4.39
N GLN A 146 11.52 8.80 5.26
CA GLN A 146 10.30 7.99 5.26
C GLN A 146 9.05 8.83 5.57
N GLN A 147 9.17 9.82 6.46
CA GLN A 147 8.09 10.78 6.68
C GLN A 147 7.80 11.62 5.43
N VAL A 148 8.80 12.02 4.63
CA VAL A 148 8.58 12.68 3.34
C VAL A 148 7.80 11.77 2.39
N CYS A 149 8.15 10.47 2.28
CA CYS A 149 7.39 9.51 1.48
C CYS A 149 5.92 9.40 1.95
N TRP A 150 5.69 9.38 3.26
CA TRP A 150 4.33 9.38 3.81
C TRP A 150 3.56 10.66 3.46
N LEU A 151 4.17 11.83 3.61
CA LEU A 151 3.58 13.12 3.23
C LEU A 151 3.27 13.20 1.73
N ALA A 152 4.14 12.62 0.88
CA ALA A 152 3.93 12.53 -0.57
C ALA A 152 2.67 11.73 -0.93
N LEU A 153 2.42 10.61 -0.22
CA LEU A 153 1.20 9.84 -0.39
C LEU A 153 -0.04 10.59 0.07
N GLN A 154 0.06 11.33 1.18
CA GLN A 154 -1.06 12.10 1.71
C GLN A 154 -1.45 13.28 0.80
N ILE A 155 -0.48 14.06 0.31
CA ILE A 155 -0.77 15.21 -0.55
C ILE A 155 -1.35 14.79 -1.92
N ALA A 156 -0.96 13.62 -2.42
CA ALA A 156 -1.49 13.04 -3.66
C ALA A 156 -2.95 12.59 -3.55
N SER A 157 -3.49 12.44 -2.33
CA SER A 157 -4.87 12.04 -2.06
C SER A 157 -5.28 10.72 -2.73
N HIS A 158 -4.43 9.71 -2.63
CA HIS A 158 -4.74 8.35 -3.10
C HIS A 158 -5.92 7.74 -2.35
N ARG A 159 -6.67 6.83 -3.00
CA ARG A 159 -7.77 6.07 -2.38
C ARG A 159 -7.28 4.87 -1.59
N THR A 160 -6.24 4.23 -2.06
CA THR A 160 -5.58 3.09 -1.39
C THR A 160 -4.09 3.36 -1.27
N LEU A 161 -3.54 3.13 -0.10
CA LEU A 161 -2.11 3.24 0.20
C LEU A 161 -1.53 1.85 0.45
N LEU A 162 -0.49 1.50 -0.28
CA LEU A 162 0.30 0.28 -0.09
C LEU A 162 1.60 0.66 0.62
N LEU A 163 1.82 0.13 1.81
CA LEU A 163 2.99 0.45 2.62
C LEU A 163 3.86 -0.80 2.79
N ASP A 164 4.99 -0.86 2.09
CA ASP A 164 5.91 -2.01 2.16
C ASP A 164 6.94 -1.78 3.27
N GLU A 165 6.87 -2.60 4.33
CA GLU A 165 7.72 -2.57 5.52
C GLU A 165 7.86 -1.17 6.17
N PRO A 166 6.75 -0.44 6.41
CA PRO A 166 6.81 0.97 6.82
C PRO A 166 7.42 1.20 8.19
N PHE A 167 7.60 0.15 9.00
CA PHE A 167 8.12 0.25 10.38
C PHE A 167 9.58 -0.21 10.52
N ALA A 168 10.14 -0.91 9.52
CA ALA A 168 11.40 -1.64 9.65
C ALA A 168 12.62 -0.75 9.96
N SER A 169 12.62 0.49 9.49
CA SER A 169 13.76 1.42 9.62
C SER A 169 13.49 2.59 10.56
N LEU A 170 12.39 2.56 11.29
CA LEU A 170 11.98 3.63 12.18
C LEU A 170 12.33 3.34 13.64
N ASP A 171 12.80 4.34 14.36
CA ASP A 171 12.83 4.33 15.82
C ASP A 171 11.40 4.41 16.41
N LEU A 172 11.28 4.13 17.70
CA LEU A 172 9.98 4.06 18.37
C LEU A 172 9.15 5.35 18.28
N PRO A 173 9.71 6.57 18.42
CA PRO A 173 8.96 7.81 18.21
C PRO A 173 8.35 7.93 16.81
N HIS A 174 9.12 7.65 15.76
CA HIS A 174 8.65 7.71 14.38
C HIS A 174 7.62 6.60 14.07
N GLN A 175 7.80 5.39 14.61
CA GLN A 175 6.78 4.33 14.51
C GLN A 175 5.46 4.76 15.14
N THR A 176 5.52 5.38 16.34
CA THR A 176 4.32 5.86 17.06
C THR A 176 3.59 6.95 16.25
N LEU A 177 4.36 7.89 15.68
CA LEU A 177 3.80 8.93 14.83
C LEU A 177 3.11 8.33 13.60
N LEU A 178 3.79 7.44 12.87
CA LEU A 178 3.23 6.80 11.68
C LEU A 178 1.95 6.00 12.01
N ARG A 179 1.94 5.22 13.09
CA ARG A 179 0.74 4.50 13.55
C ARG A 179 -0.44 5.44 13.79
N ARG A 180 -0.21 6.56 14.49
CA ARG A 180 -1.25 7.55 14.75
C ARG A 180 -1.77 8.15 13.45
N ASP A 181 -0.90 8.53 12.54
CA ASP A 181 -1.25 9.12 11.27
C ASP A 181 -2.03 8.12 10.38
N MET A 182 -1.62 6.85 10.35
CA MET A 182 -2.34 5.78 9.66
C MET A 182 -3.75 5.55 10.25
N ALA A 183 -3.88 5.60 11.58
CA ALA A 183 -5.18 5.42 12.25
C ALA A 183 -6.17 6.54 11.89
N GLN A 184 -5.69 7.76 11.67
CA GLN A 184 -6.50 8.93 11.33
C GLN A 184 -6.70 9.12 9.80
N ALA A 185 -5.93 8.40 8.99
CA ALA A 185 -5.99 8.56 7.54
C ALA A 185 -7.31 8.02 6.96
N SER A 186 -7.92 8.80 6.07
CA SER A 186 -9.17 8.43 5.37
C SER A 186 -9.01 7.33 4.32
N PRO A 187 -7.88 7.24 3.55
CA PRO A 187 -7.69 6.21 2.56
C PRO A 187 -7.69 4.79 3.16
N GLN A 188 -8.00 3.80 2.34
CA GLN A 188 -7.69 2.41 2.65
C GLN A 188 -6.17 2.26 2.78
N ILE A 189 -5.69 1.51 3.78
CA ILE A 189 -4.26 1.25 3.98
C ILE A 189 -4.03 -0.26 4.02
N ILE A 190 -3.11 -0.73 3.18
CA ILE A 190 -2.63 -2.11 3.15
C ILE A 190 -1.15 -2.09 3.53
N VAL A 191 -0.80 -2.78 4.61
CA VAL A 191 0.56 -2.81 5.16
C VAL A 191 1.16 -4.20 4.98
N ALA A 192 2.22 -4.32 4.22
CA ALA A 192 3.07 -5.50 4.20
C ALA A 192 4.17 -5.33 5.27
N THR A 193 4.27 -6.25 6.23
CA THR A 193 5.26 -6.14 7.29
C THR A 193 5.56 -7.47 7.97
N HIS A 194 6.75 -7.58 8.56
CA HIS A 194 7.13 -8.62 9.50
C HIS A 194 7.01 -8.17 10.97
N VAL A 195 6.75 -6.87 11.21
CA VAL A 195 6.49 -6.31 12.55
C VAL A 195 5.01 -6.44 12.85
N LEU A 196 4.62 -7.43 13.64
CA LEU A 196 3.21 -7.82 13.80
C LEU A 196 2.42 -6.88 14.71
N GLU A 197 3.07 -6.28 15.71
CA GLU A 197 2.39 -5.51 16.75
C GLU A 197 1.51 -4.35 16.17
N PRO A 198 1.95 -3.56 15.18
CA PRO A 198 1.14 -2.48 14.62
C PRO A 198 -0.15 -2.94 13.91
N ILE A 199 -0.18 -4.16 13.44
CA ILE A 199 -1.29 -4.70 12.62
C ILE A 199 -2.20 -5.67 13.36
N ARG A 200 -1.89 -6.01 14.64
CA ARG A 200 -2.71 -6.95 15.44
C ARG A 200 -4.16 -6.49 15.60
N GLN A 201 -4.40 -5.19 15.60
CA GLN A 201 -5.75 -4.63 15.74
C GLN A 201 -6.42 -4.33 14.40
N PHE A 202 -5.80 -4.70 13.29
CA PHE A 202 -6.42 -4.50 11.98
C PHE A 202 -7.62 -5.42 11.80
N GLU A 203 -8.64 -4.91 11.11
CA GLU A 203 -9.87 -5.65 10.80
C GLU A 203 -9.58 -6.94 10.02
N ARG A 204 -8.50 -6.94 9.25
CA ARG A 204 -8.10 -8.09 8.45
C ARG A 204 -6.59 -8.14 8.31
N VAL A 205 -6.04 -9.34 8.51
CA VAL A 205 -4.66 -9.69 8.18
C VAL A 205 -4.67 -10.92 7.30
N ILE A 206 -3.87 -10.89 6.24
CA ILE A 206 -3.69 -11.98 5.29
C ILE A 206 -2.28 -12.51 5.45
N TRP A 207 -2.15 -13.79 5.73
CA TRP A 207 -0.87 -14.47 5.76
C TRP A 207 -0.61 -15.15 4.42
N LEU A 208 0.41 -14.67 3.70
CA LEU A 208 0.91 -15.27 2.47
C LEU A 208 2.05 -16.26 2.78
N ASP A 209 1.97 -17.43 2.19
CA ASP A 209 3.05 -18.42 2.16
C ASP A 209 3.20 -18.95 0.75
N LYS A 210 4.39 -18.76 0.15
CA LYS A 210 4.74 -19.21 -1.22
C LYS A 210 3.68 -18.83 -2.27
N GLY A 211 3.20 -17.61 -2.21
CA GLY A 211 2.22 -17.07 -3.16
C GLY A 211 0.77 -17.54 -2.95
N GLN A 212 0.49 -18.25 -1.86
CA GLN A 212 -0.84 -18.71 -1.48
C GLN A 212 -1.30 -18.03 -0.19
N VAL A 213 -2.61 -17.84 -0.04
CA VAL A 213 -3.21 -17.40 1.23
C VAL A 213 -3.25 -18.58 2.19
N ARG A 214 -2.48 -18.51 3.26
CA ARG A 214 -2.46 -19.55 4.30
C ARG A 214 -3.46 -19.31 5.43
N ALA A 215 -3.65 -18.04 5.79
CA ALA A 215 -4.71 -17.59 6.71
C ALA A 215 -5.20 -16.21 6.33
N ASP A 216 -6.44 -15.92 6.65
CA ASP A 216 -7.12 -14.65 6.36
C ASP A 216 -8.19 -14.42 7.42
N GLY A 217 -8.09 -13.34 8.18
CA GLY A 217 -9.00 -13.07 9.27
C GLY A 217 -8.60 -11.86 10.13
N PHE A 218 -9.14 -11.76 11.34
CA PHE A 218 -8.83 -10.70 12.28
C PHE A 218 -7.34 -10.71 12.67
N GLY A 219 -6.74 -9.52 12.79
CA GLY A 219 -5.31 -9.37 12.93
C GLY A 219 -4.70 -10.12 14.12
N ALA A 220 -5.36 -10.12 15.29
CA ALA A 220 -4.85 -10.83 16.46
C ALA A 220 -4.75 -12.35 16.22
N ASP A 221 -5.76 -12.94 15.56
CA ASP A 221 -5.83 -14.38 15.33
C ASP A 221 -4.78 -14.83 14.31
N VAL A 222 -4.68 -14.12 13.18
CA VAL A 222 -3.74 -14.46 12.11
C VAL A 222 -2.29 -14.23 12.55
N CYS A 223 -2.00 -13.16 13.30
CA CYS A 223 -0.66 -12.92 13.86
C CYS A 223 -0.28 -14.01 14.86
N ALA A 224 -1.19 -14.44 15.75
CA ALA A 224 -0.94 -15.52 16.68
C ALA A 224 -0.68 -16.87 15.97
N ALA A 225 -1.45 -17.17 14.93
CA ALA A 225 -1.22 -18.37 14.12
C ALA A 225 0.14 -18.36 13.42
N TYR A 226 0.54 -17.21 12.87
CA TYR A 226 1.86 -17.05 12.24
C TYR A 226 3.00 -17.22 13.25
N GLU A 227 2.90 -16.61 14.45
CA GLU A 227 3.90 -16.73 15.52
C GLU A 227 4.05 -18.18 15.99
N ALA A 228 2.91 -18.90 16.15
CA ALA A 228 2.92 -20.30 16.52
C ALA A 228 3.60 -21.18 15.46
N ASP A 229 3.36 -20.91 14.17
CA ASP A 229 4.01 -21.61 13.07
C ASP A 229 5.53 -21.35 13.04
N VAL A 230 5.94 -20.09 13.20
CA VAL A 230 7.37 -19.72 13.27
C VAL A 230 8.04 -20.42 14.44
N ALA A 231 7.43 -20.43 15.63
CA ALA A 231 7.96 -21.11 16.80
C ALA A 231 8.12 -22.61 16.57
N SER A 232 7.16 -23.26 15.89
CA SER A 232 7.21 -24.70 15.59
C SER A 232 8.32 -25.08 14.60
N ARG A 233 8.72 -24.14 13.70
CA ARG A 233 9.78 -24.37 12.69
C ARG A 233 11.19 -24.11 13.24
N THR A 234 11.28 -23.41 14.40
CA THR A 234 12.55 -23.01 15.02
C THR A 234 12.88 -23.82 16.30
N ALA A 235 11.97 -24.70 16.73
CA ALA A 235 12.15 -25.66 17.83
C ALA A 235 12.77 -26.95 17.32
#